data_1ba508a9f139950729c47ac9da44beb5
#
_entry.id   1ba508a9f139950729c47ac9da44beb5
#
_cell.length_a   1.000
_cell.length_b   1.000
_cell.length_c   1.000
_cell.angle_alpha   90.00
_cell.angle_beta   90.00
_cell.angle_gamma   90.00
#
_symmetry.space_group_name_H-M   'P 1'
#
loop_
_entity.id
_entity.type
_entity.pdbx_description
1 polymer ?
#
loop_
_entity_poly.entity_id
_entity_poly.type
_entity_poly.pdbx_seq_one_letter_code
_entity_poly.pdbx_strand_id
1 'polypeptide(L)'
;MKRMKKYSYILLALPLLLGSCEAYLDVNPKSEVTDKELFSTAEGCEDAIYGIYTEMGTNKNLFAYALTFGYPELMTGNFTISQSDNMAYVVQRLWEHENAVTVAENLWINGYKAIGYVNKALMHVLPKSDDEFRHIRLYKGELL
;
A
#
# COMPACT_ATOMS: atom_id res chain seq x y z
N MET A 1 -10.40 19.50 -58.29
CA MET A 1 -9.28 20.01 -57.44
C MET A 1 -9.69 20.87 -56.25
N LYS A 2 -10.87 21.47 -56.15
CA LYS A 2 -11.29 22.29 -54.97
C LYS A 2 -11.66 21.52 -53.71
N ARG A 3 -12.06 20.24 -53.78
CA ARG A 3 -12.45 19.40 -52.59
C ARG A 3 -11.25 18.90 -51.78
N MET A 4 -10.13 18.61 -52.38
CA MET A 4 -8.94 18.08 -51.69
C MET A 4 -8.28 19.12 -50.74
N LYS A 5 -8.38 20.42 -51.05
CA LYS A 5 -7.80 21.50 -50.20
C LYS A 5 -8.49 21.60 -48.85
N LYS A 6 -9.80 21.31 -48.71
CA LYS A 6 -10.53 21.39 -47.44
C LYS A 6 -10.09 20.31 -46.44
N TYR A 7 -9.74 19.12 -46.89
CA TYR A 7 -9.31 18.00 -46.04
C TYR A 7 -7.84 18.12 -45.61
N SER A 8 -7.03 18.86 -46.38
CA SER A 8 -5.63 19.14 -46.05
C SER A 8 -5.47 19.94 -44.75
N TYR A 9 -6.38 20.89 -44.50
CA TYR A 9 -6.35 21.65 -43.22
C TYR A 9 -6.80 20.83 -42.00
N ILE A 10 -7.74 19.90 -42.22
CA ILE A 10 -8.20 18.98 -41.17
C ILE A 10 -7.08 18.00 -40.80
N LEU A 11 -6.33 17.49 -41.79
CA LEU A 11 -5.21 16.57 -41.58
C LEU A 11 -4.02 17.27 -40.87
N LEU A 12 -3.86 18.58 -41.06
CA LEU A 12 -2.82 19.39 -40.41
C LEU A 12 -3.21 19.81 -38.98
N ALA A 13 -4.50 19.95 -38.70
CA ALA A 13 -5.02 20.32 -37.39
C ALA A 13 -5.12 19.15 -36.39
N LEU A 14 -5.24 17.91 -36.91
CA LEU A 14 -5.42 16.70 -36.10
C LEU A 14 -4.24 16.42 -35.15
N PRO A 15 -2.94 16.53 -35.54
CA PRO A 15 -1.82 16.30 -34.63
C PRO A 15 -1.67 17.41 -33.59
N LEU A 16 -2.15 18.63 -33.84
CA LEU A 16 -2.16 19.72 -32.87
C LEU A 16 -3.15 19.50 -31.72
N LEU A 17 -4.21 18.71 -31.93
CA LEU A 17 -5.19 18.34 -30.89
C LEU A 17 -4.75 17.15 -30.04
N LEU A 18 -3.79 16.34 -30.49
CA LEU A 18 -3.30 15.17 -29.78
C LEU A 18 -2.09 15.42 -28.87
N GLY A 19 -1.46 16.59 -28.98
CA GLY A 19 -0.25 16.94 -28.24
C GLY A 19 -0.46 17.63 -26.89
N SER A 20 -1.68 17.71 -26.36
CA SER A 20 -2.03 18.74 -25.36
C SER A 20 -2.34 18.25 -23.96
N CYS A 21 -1.91 17.11 -23.44
CA CYS A 21 -2.41 16.73 -22.12
C CYS A 21 -1.40 16.17 -21.11
N GLU A 22 -0.13 16.02 -21.41
CA GLU A 22 0.81 15.43 -20.43
C GLU A 22 1.07 16.38 -19.26
N ALA A 23 1.27 17.67 -19.51
CA ALA A 23 1.52 18.67 -18.46
C ALA A 23 0.27 19.05 -17.63
N TYR A 24 -0.94 18.78 -18.13
CA TYR A 24 -2.19 19.06 -17.40
C TYR A 24 -2.56 17.95 -16.43
N LEU A 25 -2.07 16.73 -16.67
CA LEU A 25 -2.32 15.55 -15.82
C LEU A 25 -1.27 15.37 -14.72
N ASP A 26 -0.15 16.10 -14.79
CA ASP A 26 0.90 16.08 -13.76
C ASP A 26 0.51 17.01 -12.59
N VAL A 27 -0.56 16.60 -11.90
CA VAL A 27 -1.03 17.29 -10.69
C VAL A 27 -0.28 16.70 -9.50
N ASN A 28 0.79 17.36 -9.09
CA ASN A 28 1.39 17.11 -7.78
C ASN A 28 0.40 17.53 -6.69
N PRO A 29 -0.15 16.61 -5.89
CA PRO A 29 -1.04 16.97 -4.79
C PRO A 29 -0.27 17.87 -3.80
N LYS A 30 -0.77 19.07 -3.56
CA LYS A 30 -0.12 20.07 -2.68
C LYS A 30 -0.11 19.68 -1.21
N SER A 31 -0.78 18.59 -0.82
CA SER A 31 -0.96 18.14 0.56
C SER A 31 -0.36 16.77 0.86
N GLU A 32 0.19 16.08 -0.12
CA GLU A 32 0.79 14.75 0.08
C GLU A 32 2.25 14.78 -0.33
N VAL A 33 3.10 14.20 0.52
CA VAL A 33 4.53 14.00 0.21
C VAL A 33 4.62 12.96 -0.90
N THR A 34 5.26 13.32 -2.00
CA THR A 34 5.48 12.39 -3.10
C THR A 34 6.53 11.34 -2.72
N ASP A 35 6.48 10.14 -3.32
CA ASP A 35 7.50 9.12 -3.10
C ASP A 35 8.92 9.65 -3.34
N LYS A 36 9.09 10.46 -4.40
CA LYS A 36 10.37 11.07 -4.74
C LYS A 36 10.88 12.00 -3.63
N GLU A 37 10.00 12.77 -3.01
CA GLU A 37 10.34 13.64 -1.89
C GLU A 37 10.62 12.83 -0.63
N LEU A 38 9.75 11.88 -0.28
CA LEU A 38 9.92 11.02 0.90
C LEU A 38 11.26 10.31 0.86
N PHE A 39 11.58 9.62 -0.22
CA PHE A 39 12.83 8.87 -0.35
C PHE A 39 14.03 9.71 -0.78
N SER A 40 13.93 11.04 -0.83
CA SER A 40 15.06 11.90 -1.15
C SER A 40 16.04 12.09 0.00
N THR A 41 15.62 11.83 1.24
CA THR A 41 16.43 11.97 2.46
C THR A 41 16.56 10.67 3.23
N ALA A 42 17.59 10.55 4.07
CA ALA A 42 17.74 9.40 4.95
C ALA A 42 16.61 9.30 5.98
N GLU A 43 16.18 10.45 6.51
CA GLU A 43 15.07 10.57 7.43
C GLU A 43 13.75 10.10 6.79
N GLY A 44 13.47 10.50 5.55
CA GLY A 44 12.29 10.04 4.84
C GLY A 44 12.30 8.53 4.52
N CYS A 45 13.48 7.93 4.32
CA CYS A 45 13.61 6.47 4.22
C CYS A 45 13.27 5.79 5.56
N GLU A 46 13.70 6.36 6.67
CA GLU A 46 13.38 5.88 8.02
C GLU A 46 11.90 6.01 8.33
N ASP A 47 11.31 7.16 8.03
CA ASP A 47 9.88 7.42 8.20
C ASP A 47 9.01 6.44 7.41
N ALA A 48 9.43 6.09 6.19
CA ALA A 48 8.74 5.09 5.38
C ALA A 48 8.74 3.71 6.05
N ILE A 49 9.86 3.30 6.66
CA ILE A 49 9.96 2.03 7.41
C ILE A 49 9.08 2.06 8.65
N TYR A 50 9.14 3.13 9.44
CA TYR A 50 8.25 3.31 10.59
C TYR A 50 6.77 3.30 10.19
N GLY A 51 6.44 3.90 9.05
CA GLY A 51 5.09 3.86 8.49
C GLY A 51 4.62 2.43 8.19
N ILE A 52 5.50 1.58 7.65
CA ILE A 52 5.21 0.16 7.38
C ILE A 52 4.96 -0.59 8.70
N TYR A 53 5.84 -0.44 9.69
CA TYR A 53 5.66 -1.07 11.01
C TYR A 53 4.40 -0.58 11.70
N THR A 54 4.10 0.71 11.58
CA THR A 54 2.89 1.31 12.15
C THR A 54 1.64 0.70 11.51
N GLU A 55 1.59 0.59 10.19
CA GLU A 55 0.47 -0.06 9.49
C GLU A 55 0.30 -1.51 9.93
N MET A 56 1.40 -2.27 10.00
CA MET A 56 1.35 -3.66 10.45
C MET A 56 0.93 -3.79 11.91
N GLY A 57 1.44 -2.93 12.80
CA GLY A 57 1.20 -2.98 14.23
C GLY A 57 -0.15 -2.44 14.65
N THR A 58 -0.72 -1.48 13.94
CA THR A 58 -2.02 -0.87 14.28
C THR A 58 -3.20 -1.47 13.52
N ASN A 59 -2.93 -2.17 12.42
CA ASN A 59 -3.97 -2.79 11.62
C ASN A 59 -4.59 -3.97 12.35
N LYS A 60 -5.88 -3.86 12.67
CA LYS A 60 -6.64 -4.90 13.41
C LYS A 60 -6.70 -6.24 12.67
N ASN A 61 -6.55 -6.23 11.37
CA ASN A 61 -6.54 -7.44 10.53
C ASN A 61 -5.14 -8.04 10.36
N LEU A 62 -4.12 -7.51 11.02
CA LEU A 62 -2.75 -8.00 11.04
C LEU A 62 -2.28 -8.25 12.49
N PHE A 63 -1.09 -7.74 12.84
CA PHE A 63 -0.44 -8.03 14.12
C PHE A 63 -1.14 -7.42 15.33
N ALA A 64 -1.85 -6.28 15.18
CA ALA A 64 -2.48 -5.64 16.33
C ALA A 64 -3.51 -6.55 17.02
N TYR A 65 -4.22 -7.36 16.25
CA TYR A 65 -5.29 -8.19 16.80
C TYR A 65 -5.38 -9.57 16.14
N ALA A 66 -5.53 -9.63 14.82
CA ALA A 66 -5.92 -10.85 14.14
C ALA A 66 -4.88 -11.99 14.28
N LEU A 67 -3.59 -11.67 14.13
CA LEU A 67 -2.51 -12.68 14.12
C LEU A 67 -1.88 -12.93 15.50
N THR A 68 -1.99 -12.00 16.45
CA THR A 68 -1.32 -12.13 17.76
C THR A 68 -2.26 -12.68 18.85
N PHE A 69 -3.21 -11.87 19.27
CA PHE A 69 -4.06 -12.17 20.42
C PHE A 69 -5.51 -12.50 20.05
N GLY A 70 -5.93 -12.18 18.85
CA GLY A 70 -7.31 -12.33 18.45
C GLY A 70 -7.66 -13.77 18.07
N TYR A 71 -7.62 -14.06 16.79
CA TYR A 71 -8.10 -15.35 16.30
C TYR A 71 -7.33 -16.57 16.84
N PRO A 72 -5.97 -16.56 16.93
CA PRO A 72 -5.26 -17.72 17.42
C PRO A 72 -5.66 -18.11 18.86
N GLU A 73 -5.72 -17.13 19.76
CA GLU A 73 -6.06 -17.39 21.17
C GLU A 73 -7.54 -17.79 21.34
N LEU A 74 -8.41 -17.20 20.55
CA LEU A 74 -9.83 -17.53 20.58
C LEU A 74 -10.13 -18.91 19.99
N MET A 75 -9.38 -19.32 18.98
CA MET A 75 -9.53 -20.64 18.34
C MET A 75 -8.99 -21.78 19.20
N THR A 76 -8.03 -21.51 20.09
CA THR A 76 -7.51 -22.53 21.02
C THR A 76 -8.47 -22.84 22.17
N GLY A 77 -9.50 -22.02 22.39
CA GLY A 77 -10.43 -22.16 23.49
C GLY A 77 -9.85 -21.74 24.85
N ASN A 78 -8.69 -21.07 24.88
CA ASN A 78 -8.07 -20.59 26.11
C ASN A 78 -8.87 -19.45 26.77
N PHE A 79 -9.69 -18.76 25.99
CA PHE A 79 -10.53 -17.68 26.45
C PHE A 79 -12.00 -17.94 26.15
N THR A 80 -12.85 -17.58 27.10
CA THR A 80 -14.30 -17.56 26.94
C THR A 80 -14.74 -16.15 26.64
N ILE A 81 -15.48 -15.94 25.57
CA ILE A 81 -16.02 -14.64 25.20
C ILE A 81 -17.47 -14.57 25.66
N SER A 82 -17.90 -13.42 26.19
CA SER A 82 -19.30 -13.18 26.51
C SER A 82 -20.15 -13.28 25.25
N GLN A 83 -21.26 -14.00 25.31
CA GLN A 83 -22.19 -14.17 24.20
C GLN A 83 -22.84 -12.84 23.72
N SER A 84 -22.74 -11.78 24.52
CA SER A 84 -23.19 -10.44 24.15
C SER A 84 -22.19 -9.66 23.32
N ASP A 85 -20.97 -10.18 23.13
CA ASP A 85 -19.94 -9.50 22.35
C ASP A 85 -20.03 -9.95 20.89
N ASN A 86 -19.90 -9.00 19.97
CA ASN A 86 -19.78 -9.27 18.53
C ASN A 86 -18.63 -10.24 18.21
N MET A 87 -17.62 -10.31 19.06
CA MET A 87 -16.48 -11.22 18.93
C MET A 87 -16.85 -12.67 19.20
N ALA A 88 -17.75 -12.96 20.13
CA ALA A 88 -18.24 -14.33 20.36
C ALA A 88 -18.89 -14.88 19.08
N TYR A 89 -19.66 -14.05 18.40
CA TYR A 89 -20.27 -14.38 17.12
C TYR A 89 -19.24 -14.65 16.02
N VAL A 90 -18.17 -13.84 15.95
CA VAL A 90 -17.09 -14.03 14.97
C VAL A 90 -16.34 -15.32 15.22
N VAL A 91 -16.04 -15.65 16.47
CA VAL A 91 -15.29 -16.88 16.84
C VAL A 91 -16.14 -18.11 16.61
N GLN A 92 -17.41 -18.11 17.02
CA GLN A 92 -18.32 -19.21 16.74
C GLN A 92 -18.42 -19.47 15.24
N ARG A 93 -18.41 -18.42 14.44
CA ARG A 93 -18.51 -18.51 12.98
C ARG A 93 -17.17 -18.78 12.28
N LEU A 94 -16.02 -18.61 12.93
CA LEU A 94 -14.73 -19.06 12.40
C LEU A 94 -14.66 -20.58 12.21
N TRP A 95 -15.41 -21.33 13.02
CA TRP A 95 -15.58 -22.77 12.87
C TRP A 95 -16.68 -23.14 11.85
N GLU A 96 -17.54 -22.19 11.52
CA GLU A 96 -18.54 -22.36 10.48
C GLU A 96 -18.02 -21.75 9.16
N HIS A 97 -17.95 -22.55 8.13
CA HIS A 97 -17.21 -22.32 6.88
C HIS A 97 -17.43 -20.94 6.20
N GLU A 98 -18.58 -20.28 6.43
CA GLU A 98 -18.92 -19.04 5.71
C GLU A 98 -18.19 -17.79 6.20
N ASN A 99 -17.71 -17.74 7.44
CA ASN A 99 -17.06 -16.54 8.01
C ASN A 99 -15.53 -16.67 8.13
N ALA A 100 -14.99 -17.87 8.11
CA ALA A 100 -13.56 -18.11 7.97
C ALA A 100 -13.02 -17.46 6.67
N VAL A 101 -13.83 -17.40 5.62
CA VAL A 101 -13.49 -16.78 4.34
C VAL A 101 -13.22 -15.28 4.52
N THR A 102 -14.10 -14.54 5.20
CA THR A 102 -13.94 -13.08 5.40
C THR A 102 -12.70 -12.74 6.22
N VAL A 103 -12.40 -13.55 7.25
CA VAL A 103 -11.19 -13.34 8.06
C VAL A 103 -9.93 -13.63 7.25
N ALA A 104 -9.92 -14.73 6.52
CA ALA A 104 -8.81 -15.10 5.65
C ALA A 104 -8.61 -14.06 4.54
N GLU A 105 -9.69 -13.57 3.94
CA GLU A 105 -9.65 -12.53 2.93
C GLU A 105 -9.07 -11.21 3.47
N ASN A 106 -9.52 -10.78 4.65
CA ASN A 106 -8.99 -9.59 5.31
C ASN A 106 -7.50 -9.73 5.65
N LEU A 107 -7.07 -10.88 6.17
CA LEU A 107 -5.66 -11.16 6.43
C LEU A 107 -4.84 -11.15 5.15
N TRP A 108 -5.36 -11.78 4.09
CA TRP A 108 -4.72 -11.81 2.79
C TRP A 108 -4.54 -10.41 2.19
N ILE A 109 -5.63 -9.64 2.10
CA ILE A 109 -5.61 -8.28 1.52
C ILE A 109 -4.65 -7.38 2.29
N ASN A 110 -4.74 -7.34 3.64
CA ASN A 110 -3.90 -6.46 4.44
C ASN A 110 -2.44 -6.95 4.49
N GLY A 111 -2.19 -8.25 4.47
CA GLY A 111 -0.86 -8.82 4.36
C GLY A 111 -0.17 -8.42 3.05
N TYR A 112 -0.85 -8.60 1.92
CA TYR A 112 -0.30 -8.19 0.62
C TYR A 112 -0.18 -6.68 0.46
N LYS A 113 -1.04 -5.90 1.11
CA LYS A 113 -0.89 -4.45 1.19
C LYS A 113 0.41 -4.05 1.90
N ALA A 114 0.71 -4.69 3.04
CA ALA A 114 1.96 -4.47 3.76
C ALA A 114 3.19 -4.86 2.91
N ILE A 115 3.15 -6.03 2.25
CA ILE A 115 4.19 -6.45 1.30
C ILE A 115 4.35 -5.43 0.16
N GLY A 116 3.27 -4.87 -0.33
CA GLY A 116 3.29 -3.82 -1.35
C GLY A 116 4.04 -2.58 -0.88
N TYR A 117 3.85 -2.14 0.36
CA TYR A 117 4.59 -1.02 0.93
C TYR A 117 6.07 -1.32 1.09
N VAL A 118 6.42 -2.53 1.56
CA VAL A 118 7.82 -2.99 1.66
C VAL A 118 8.48 -2.99 0.29
N ASN A 119 7.86 -3.58 -0.72
CA ASN A 119 8.39 -3.62 -2.07
C ASN A 119 8.59 -2.21 -2.66
N LYS A 120 7.64 -1.31 -2.40
CA LYS A 120 7.74 0.08 -2.81
C LYS A 120 8.93 0.78 -2.14
N ALA A 121 9.11 0.62 -0.85
CA ALA A 121 10.27 1.15 -0.12
C ALA A 121 11.58 0.56 -0.65
N LEU A 122 11.64 -0.75 -0.89
CA LEU A 122 12.82 -1.43 -1.45
C LEU A 122 13.25 -0.84 -2.80
N MET A 123 12.31 -0.54 -3.69
CA MET A 123 12.63 0.06 -5.00
C MET A 123 13.40 1.38 -4.86
N HIS A 124 13.14 2.15 -3.82
CA HIS A 124 13.79 3.44 -3.58
C HIS A 124 15.04 3.34 -2.71
N VAL A 125 15.09 2.37 -1.79
CA VAL A 125 16.17 2.23 -0.80
C VAL A 125 17.34 1.41 -1.35
N LEU A 126 17.07 0.34 -2.13
CA LEU A 126 18.13 -0.53 -2.66
C LEU A 126 19.21 0.17 -3.50
N PRO A 127 18.86 1.15 -4.38
CA PRO A 127 19.86 1.82 -5.21
C PRO A 127 20.79 2.77 -4.44
N LYS A 128 20.41 3.16 -3.20
CA LYS A 128 21.17 4.16 -2.42
C LYS A 128 22.45 3.56 -1.85
N SER A 129 23.49 4.39 -1.72
CA SER A 129 24.77 4.01 -1.13
C SER A 129 24.89 4.44 0.33
N ASP A 130 25.78 3.78 1.09
CA ASP A 130 26.09 4.14 2.48
C ASP A 130 26.74 5.53 2.62
N ASP A 131 27.44 5.98 1.58
CA ASP A 131 28.08 7.30 1.54
C ASP A 131 27.05 8.42 1.39
N GLU A 132 25.94 8.11 0.73
CA GLU A 132 24.87 9.06 0.47
C GLU A 132 23.86 9.14 1.62
N PHE A 133 23.58 8.00 2.25
CA PHE A 133 22.53 7.88 3.28
C PHE A 133 23.02 7.13 4.51
N ARG A 134 23.06 7.84 5.63
CA ARG A 134 23.37 7.24 6.92
C ARG A 134 22.41 6.10 7.24
N HIS A 135 22.96 4.97 7.70
CA HIS A 135 22.19 3.78 8.10
C HIS A 135 21.42 3.06 6.98
N ILE A 136 21.68 3.38 5.71
CA ILE A 136 20.95 2.75 4.59
C ILE A 136 21.07 1.22 4.59
N ARG A 137 22.16 0.65 5.07
CA ARG A 137 22.35 -0.80 5.18
C ARG A 137 21.40 -1.44 6.18
N LEU A 138 21.10 -0.73 7.29
CA LEU A 138 20.12 -1.20 8.27
C LEU A 138 18.74 -1.20 7.63
N TYR A 139 18.38 -0.13 6.93
CA TYR A 139 17.08 -0.01 6.26
C TYR A 139 16.88 -1.07 5.16
N LYS A 140 17.95 -1.39 4.42
CA LYS A 140 17.92 -2.50 3.46
C LYS A 140 17.68 -3.85 4.16
N GLY A 141 18.34 -4.08 5.30
CA GLY A 141 18.17 -5.29 6.09
C GLY A 141 16.78 -5.43 6.71
N GLU A 142 16.19 -4.32 7.16
CA GLU A 142 14.82 -4.29 7.71
C GLU A 142 13.74 -4.60 6.65
N LEU A 143 13.98 -4.24 5.40
CA LEU A 143 13.01 -4.40 4.31
C LEU A 143 13.15 -5.75 3.58
N LEU A 144 14.24 -6.50 3.75
CA LEU A 144 14.47 -7.82 3.12
C LEU A 144 13.96 -8.97 3.98
#